data_68b46410e27e58e95c625ac5eb429fbb
#
_entry.id   68b46410e27e58e95c625ac5eb429fbb
#
_cell.length_a   1.000
_cell.length_b   1.000
_cell.length_c   1.000
_cell.angle_alpha   90.00
_cell.angle_beta   90.00
_cell.angle_gamma   90.00
#
_symmetry.space_group_name_H-M   'P 1'
#
loop_
_entity.id
_entity.type
_entity.pdbx_description
1 polymer ?
#
loop_
_entity_poly.entity_id
_entity_poly.type
_entity_poly.pdbx_seq_one_letter_code
_entity_poly.pdbx_strand_id
1 'polypeptide(L)'
;NVTGSGLIDAFKAITNLQKSHLTFRGFSINDEDYNNNGNLNAGENVKLSLNFHNDSDVSLSNIKAVISCNNDIVNITDEEAQIDNIAADEEITLLDEFEFSIDDNAECKTPLMFDLNFYDGNDLVSAFSFLIYVSDNKLEFASLIVENDDNNNGILESGETADLGVVLNNIGDELALKVNGTLSCNGPITINNNVSEFNSIGGESSAVAFFNVTVDNNVSDLDVPFELTTTDAFDKEHHFTFNYDNACNYRFELDDYYNDGWDGAALIVKYSDGS
;
A
#
# COMPACT_ATOMS: atom_id res chain seq x y z
N ASN A 1 -40.82 -43.89 14.55
CA ASN A 1 -41.34 -42.61 14.11
C ASN A 1 -40.19 -41.80 13.50
N VAL A 2 -40.02 -41.95 12.21
CA VAL A 2 -39.18 -41.07 11.41
C VAL A 2 -40.12 -39.95 10.97
N THR A 3 -40.14 -38.84 11.69
CA THR A 3 -40.70 -37.60 11.23
C THR A 3 -39.75 -37.06 10.19
N GLY A 4 -39.92 -37.42 8.96
CA GLY A 4 -39.28 -36.81 7.82
C GLY A 4 -39.76 -35.39 7.66
N SER A 5 -39.05 -34.48 8.28
CA SER A 5 -39.14 -33.08 7.98
C SER A 5 -38.46 -32.85 6.65
N GLY A 6 -39.22 -32.62 5.64
CA GLY A 6 -38.60 -32.23 4.38
C GLY A 6 -39.39 -32.66 3.16
N LEU A 7 -40.67 -32.35 3.13
CA LEU A 7 -41.28 -32.01 1.85
C LEU A 7 -40.53 -30.81 1.30
N ILE A 8 -39.70 -31.04 0.30
CA ILE A 8 -39.16 -29.99 -0.52
C ILE A 8 -40.40 -29.30 -1.10
N ASP A 9 -40.69 -28.09 -0.65
CA ASP A 9 -41.75 -27.28 -1.23
C ASP A 9 -41.26 -26.84 -2.62
N ALA A 10 -41.49 -27.72 -3.60
CA ALA A 10 -41.13 -27.52 -4.99
C ALA A 10 -41.80 -26.22 -5.54
N PHE A 11 -43.00 -25.89 -5.03
CA PHE A 11 -43.68 -24.65 -5.41
C PHE A 11 -42.95 -23.44 -4.85
N LYS A 12 -42.46 -23.51 -3.59
CA LYS A 12 -41.64 -22.44 -3.00
C LYS A 12 -40.25 -22.36 -3.64
N ALA A 13 -39.68 -23.49 -4.05
CA ALA A 13 -38.43 -23.51 -4.80
C ALA A 13 -38.59 -22.87 -6.19
N ILE A 14 -39.72 -23.16 -6.88
CA ILE A 14 -40.02 -22.61 -8.21
C ILE A 14 -40.41 -21.13 -8.11
N THR A 15 -41.16 -20.72 -7.10
CA THR A 15 -41.52 -19.31 -6.89
C THR A 15 -40.35 -18.50 -6.40
N ASN A 16 -39.37 -19.09 -5.71
CA ASN A 16 -38.11 -18.42 -5.41
C ASN A 16 -37.17 -18.32 -6.64
N LEU A 17 -37.33 -19.14 -7.65
CA LEU A 17 -36.64 -19.01 -8.94
C LEU A 17 -37.23 -17.88 -9.82
N GLN A 18 -38.44 -17.41 -9.51
CA GLN A 18 -39.03 -16.21 -10.16
C GLN A 18 -38.81 -14.91 -9.39
N LYS A 19 -38.08 -14.94 -8.26
CA LYS A 19 -37.65 -13.71 -7.59
C LYS A 19 -36.52 -13.06 -8.37
N SER A 20 -36.61 -11.75 -8.44
CA SER A 20 -35.65 -10.83 -9.02
C SER A 20 -34.21 -11.34 -8.92
N HIS A 21 -33.58 -11.47 -10.04
CA HIS A 21 -32.19 -11.91 -10.11
C HIS A 21 -31.35 -10.72 -10.55
N LEU A 22 -30.93 -9.91 -9.59
CA LEU A 22 -29.92 -8.91 -9.85
C LEU A 22 -28.55 -9.62 -9.90
N THR A 23 -27.74 -9.27 -10.85
CA THR A 23 -26.34 -9.72 -10.95
C THR A 23 -25.41 -8.52 -10.81
N PHE A 24 -24.49 -8.59 -9.86
CA PHE A 24 -23.47 -7.58 -9.69
C PHE A 24 -22.47 -7.64 -10.84
N ARG A 25 -22.18 -6.52 -11.48
CA ARG A 25 -21.26 -6.42 -12.63
C ARG A 25 -19.94 -5.74 -12.27
N GLY A 26 -19.89 -4.95 -11.22
CA GLY A 26 -18.67 -4.28 -10.78
C GLY A 26 -18.95 -2.97 -10.06
N PHE A 27 -17.87 -2.33 -9.70
CA PHE A 27 -17.87 -1.03 -9.06
C PHE A 27 -16.81 -0.10 -9.69
N SER A 28 -16.94 1.19 -9.42
CA SER A 28 -15.88 2.18 -9.63
C SER A 28 -15.84 3.15 -8.46
N ILE A 29 -14.64 3.59 -8.13
CA ILE A 29 -14.35 4.56 -7.08
C ILE A 29 -14.21 5.92 -7.74
N ASN A 30 -14.88 6.93 -7.16
CA ASN A 30 -14.70 8.33 -7.48
C ASN A 30 -14.03 9.01 -6.28
N ASP A 31 -12.75 9.34 -6.46
CA ASP A 31 -11.83 9.99 -5.53
C ASP A 31 -11.36 11.36 -6.07
N GLU A 32 -12.23 12.02 -6.87
CA GLU A 32 -11.95 13.26 -7.60
C GLU A 32 -11.48 14.40 -6.68
N ASP A 33 -11.93 14.37 -5.41
CA ASP A 33 -11.58 15.35 -4.38
C ASP A 33 -10.21 15.08 -3.72
N TYR A 34 -9.52 13.99 -4.07
CA TYR A 34 -8.22 13.61 -3.49
C TYR A 34 -7.13 13.51 -4.57
N ASN A 35 -6.83 12.33 -5.08
CA ASN A 35 -5.75 12.11 -6.05
C ASN A 35 -6.25 11.66 -7.43
N ASN A 36 -7.54 11.34 -7.55
CA ASN A 36 -8.23 10.93 -8.77
C ASN A 36 -7.53 9.76 -9.51
N ASN A 37 -7.09 8.76 -8.73
CA ASN A 37 -6.43 7.57 -9.28
C ASN A 37 -7.38 6.38 -9.44
N GLY A 38 -8.60 6.45 -8.88
CA GLY A 38 -9.62 5.41 -8.94
C GLY A 38 -9.36 4.23 -8.00
N ASN A 39 -8.40 4.35 -7.09
CA ASN A 39 -8.09 3.39 -6.04
C ASN A 39 -8.60 3.93 -4.69
N LEU A 40 -8.56 3.11 -3.68
CA LEU A 40 -8.98 3.46 -2.33
C LEU A 40 -7.76 3.66 -1.44
N ASN A 41 -7.49 4.90 -1.04
CA ASN A 41 -6.33 5.23 -0.24
C ASN A 41 -6.68 5.56 1.23
N ALA A 42 -5.69 5.45 2.13
CA ALA A 42 -5.84 5.89 3.50
C ALA A 42 -6.13 7.40 3.56
N GLY A 43 -7.07 7.81 4.42
CA GLY A 43 -7.48 9.20 4.61
C GLY A 43 -8.46 9.73 3.57
N GLU A 44 -8.85 8.95 2.57
CA GLU A 44 -9.76 9.40 1.51
C GLU A 44 -11.23 9.41 1.91
N ASN A 45 -11.94 10.38 1.33
CA ASN A 45 -13.36 10.40 1.17
C ASN A 45 -13.71 10.02 -0.27
N VAL A 46 -14.45 8.95 -0.46
CA VAL A 46 -14.76 8.43 -1.78
C VAL A 46 -16.25 8.24 -1.99
N LYS A 47 -16.66 8.37 -3.24
CA LYS A 47 -17.98 7.95 -3.70
C LYS A 47 -17.87 6.67 -4.50
N LEU A 48 -18.81 5.78 -4.30
CA LEU A 48 -18.84 4.48 -4.93
C LEU A 48 -20.00 4.38 -5.91
N SER A 49 -19.67 4.04 -7.14
CA SER A 49 -20.64 3.68 -8.18
C SER A 49 -20.69 2.17 -8.35
N LEU A 50 -21.90 1.63 -8.49
CA LEU A 50 -22.13 0.19 -8.59
C LEU A 50 -22.94 -0.17 -9.83
N ASN A 51 -22.55 -1.22 -10.53
CA ASN A 51 -23.21 -1.72 -11.74
C ASN A 51 -23.91 -3.04 -11.50
N PHE A 52 -25.15 -3.14 -11.94
CA PHE A 52 -26.00 -4.32 -11.81
C PHE A 52 -26.75 -4.60 -13.11
N HIS A 53 -27.15 -5.87 -13.28
CA HIS A 53 -28.03 -6.29 -14.34
C HIS A 53 -29.21 -7.05 -13.75
N ASN A 54 -30.43 -6.73 -14.23
CA ASN A 54 -31.61 -7.50 -13.88
C ASN A 54 -31.79 -8.67 -14.85
N ASP A 55 -31.24 -9.84 -14.49
CA ASP A 55 -31.31 -11.06 -15.31
C ASP A 55 -32.71 -11.72 -15.30
N SER A 56 -33.71 -11.08 -14.66
CA SER A 56 -35.07 -11.60 -14.64
C SER A 56 -35.92 -11.08 -15.80
N ASP A 57 -37.04 -11.75 -16.07
CA ASP A 57 -38.05 -11.34 -17.03
C ASP A 57 -39.10 -10.38 -16.45
N VAL A 58 -38.91 -9.91 -15.21
CA VAL A 58 -39.79 -8.97 -14.51
C VAL A 58 -39.04 -7.70 -14.10
N SER A 59 -39.73 -6.58 -14.18
CA SER A 59 -39.22 -5.29 -13.69
C SER A 59 -39.26 -5.24 -12.17
N LEU A 60 -38.25 -4.60 -11.58
CA LEU A 60 -38.16 -4.27 -10.16
C LEU A 60 -38.51 -2.79 -9.97
N SER A 61 -39.27 -2.44 -8.94
CA SER A 61 -39.67 -1.06 -8.66
C SER A 61 -39.56 -0.76 -7.17
N ASN A 62 -39.17 0.49 -6.85
CA ASN A 62 -39.03 0.98 -5.48
C ASN A 62 -38.06 0.13 -4.63
N ILE A 63 -36.95 -0.26 -5.21
CA ILE A 63 -35.92 -1.03 -4.54
C ILE A 63 -35.02 -0.10 -3.76
N LYS A 64 -34.76 -0.44 -2.51
CA LYS A 64 -33.75 0.21 -1.69
C LYS A 64 -32.48 -0.64 -1.67
N ALA A 65 -31.34 -0.07 -2.05
CA ALA A 65 -30.03 -0.65 -1.90
C ALA A 65 -29.38 -0.11 -0.61
N VAL A 66 -28.76 -0.98 0.18
CA VAL A 66 -28.07 -0.62 1.42
C VAL A 66 -26.69 -1.26 1.43
N ILE A 67 -25.64 -0.43 1.57
CA ILE A 67 -24.25 -0.88 1.69
C ILE A 67 -23.83 -0.92 3.16
N SER A 68 -22.97 -1.86 3.50
CA SER A 68 -22.34 -1.93 4.81
C SER A 68 -20.93 -2.50 4.71
N CYS A 69 -20.05 -2.14 5.66
CA CYS A 69 -18.74 -2.70 5.83
C CYS A 69 -18.48 -2.91 7.33
N ASN A 70 -18.07 -4.11 7.71
CA ASN A 70 -17.78 -4.41 9.11
C ASN A 70 -16.26 -4.32 9.37
N ASN A 71 -15.71 -3.14 9.14
CA ASN A 71 -14.32 -2.83 9.42
C ASN A 71 -14.24 -1.41 10.00
N ASP A 72 -13.59 -1.27 11.16
CA ASP A 72 -13.54 -0.02 11.93
C ASP A 72 -12.79 1.12 11.22
N ILE A 73 -11.98 0.80 10.20
CA ILE A 73 -11.29 1.83 9.39
C ILE A 73 -12.20 2.45 8.32
N VAL A 74 -13.42 1.92 8.09
CA VAL A 74 -14.39 2.44 7.12
C VAL A 74 -15.51 3.16 7.86
N ASN A 75 -15.74 4.41 7.53
CA ASN A 75 -16.86 5.19 8.03
C ASN A 75 -17.79 5.54 6.87
N ILE A 76 -18.92 4.82 6.76
CA ILE A 76 -19.93 5.05 5.72
C ILE A 76 -20.77 6.26 6.11
N THR A 77 -20.82 7.26 5.25
CA THR A 77 -21.59 8.52 5.44
C THR A 77 -22.87 8.54 4.64
N ASP A 78 -22.94 7.83 3.52
CA ASP A 78 -24.17 7.58 2.77
C ASP A 78 -24.27 6.09 2.44
N GLU A 79 -25.22 5.41 3.10
CA GLU A 79 -25.35 3.96 3.07
C GLU A 79 -26.53 3.47 2.22
N GLU A 80 -27.43 4.36 1.77
CA GLU A 80 -28.70 3.98 1.12
C GLU A 80 -28.85 4.64 -0.26
N ALA A 81 -29.24 3.84 -1.24
CA ALA A 81 -29.65 4.33 -2.56
C ALA A 81 -31.08 3.88 -2.89
N GLN A 82 -31.87 4.75 -3.48
CA GLN A 82 -33.24 4.44 -3.91
C GLN A 82 -33.30 4.24 -5.42
N ILE A 83 -33.85 3.11 -5.84
CA ILE A 83 -34.00 2.74 -7.25
C ILE A 83 -35.48 2.69 -7.60
N ASP A 84 -35.93 3.63 -8.42
CA ASP A 84 -37.35 3.76 -8.79
C ASP A 84 -37.80 2.58 -9.65
N ASN A 85 -37.01 2.18 -10.65
CA ASN A 85 -37.32 1.08 -11.54
C ASN A 85 -36.09 0.51 -12.20
N ILE A 86 -36.06 -0.83 -12.33
CA ILE A 86 -35.11 -1.58 -13.17
C ILE A 86 -35.95 -2.48 -14.07
N ALA A 87 -35.96 -2.24 -15.39
CA ALA A 87 -36.70 -3.09 -16.29
C ALA A 87 -36.12 -4.52 -16.35
N ALA A 88 -36.91 -5.43 -16.90
CA ALA A 88 -36.44 -6.76 -17.20
C ALA A 88 -35.26 -6.69 -18.20
N ASP A 89 -34.21 -7.48 -17.99
CA ASP A 89 -33.01 -7.53 -18.85
C ASP A 89 -32.29 -6.17 -19.00
N GLU A 90 -32.34 -5.32 -17.95
CA GLU A 90 -31.76 -3.99 -17.94
C GLU A 90 -30.48 -3.96 -17.10
N GLU A 91 -29.47 -3.24 -17.58
CA GLU A 91 -28.29 -2.85 -16.82
C GLU A 91 -28.51 -1.46 -16.19
N ILE A 92 -28.17 -1.32 -14.92
CA ILE A 92 -28.27 -0.07 -14.17
C ILE A 92 -26.95 0.25 -13.49
N THR A 93 -26.61 1.53 -13.46
CA THR A 93 -25.53 2.09 -12.66
C THR A 93 -26.11 2.97 -11.56
N LEU A 94 -25.78 2.66 -10.31
CA LEU A 94 -25.93 3.57 -9.18
C LEU A 94 -24.68 4.45 -9.15
N LEU A 95 -24.79 5.64 -9.74
CA LEU A 95 -23.66 6.53 -9.95
C LEU A 95 -23.45 7.39 -8.71
N ASP A 96 -22.30 7.19 -8.00
CA ASP A 96 -21.87 7.97 -6.84
C ASP A 96 -22.91 8.03 -5.71
N GLU A 97 -23.74 6.98 -5.58
CA GLU A 97 -24.85 6.93 -4.64
C GLU A 97 -24.44 6.54 -3.21
N PHE A 98 -23.23 6.00 -3.03
CA PHE A 98 -22.71 5.63 -1.71
C PHE A 98 -21.45 6.42 -1.42
N GLU A 99 -21.29 6.86 -0.15
CA GLU A 99 -20.13 7.64 0.26
C GLU A 99 -19.56 7.09 1.57
N PHE A 100 -18.23 7.01 1.63
CA PHE A 100 -17.52 6.59 2.84
C PHE A 100 -16.11 7.17 2.90
N SER A 101 -15.53 7.20 4.09
CA SER A 101 -14.14 7.58 4.33
C SER A 101 -13.34 6.42 4.88
N ILE A 102 -12.03 6.48 4.64
CA ILE A 102 -11.04 5.54 5.16
C ILE A 102 -10.19 6.25 6.21
N ASP A 103 -9.87 5.53 7.30
CA ASP A 103 -8.98 6.04 8.35
C ASP A 103 -7.59 6.38 7.78
N ASP A 104 -6.99 7.49 8.25
CA ASP A 104 -5.67 7.97 7.82
C ASP A 104 -4.55 6.96 8.07
N ASN A 105 -4.75 6.04 9.03
CA ASN A 105 -3.77 5.02 9.38
C ASN A 105 -4.08 3.64 8.77
N ALA A 106 -4.97 3.58 7.79
CA ALA A 106 -5.28 2.33 7.11
C ALA A 106 -4.04 1.76 6.41
N GLU A 107 -3.75 0.49 6.65
CA GLU A 107 -2.58 -0.15 6.06
C GLU A 107 -2.86 -0.55 4.60
N CYS A 108 -1.87 -0.32 3.73
CA CYS A 108 -1.87 -0.79 2.34
C CYS A 108 -2.16 -2.31 2.26
N LYS A 109 -2.90 -2.72 1.26
CA LYS A 109 -3.35 -4.12 1.04
C LYS A 109 -4.36 -4.65 2.07
N THR A 110 -4.91 -3.78 2.94
CA THR A 110 -5.99 -4.18 3.84
C THR A 110 -7.26 -4.52 3.03
N PRO A 111 -7.79 -5.75 3.16
CA PRO A 111 -9.02 -6.14 2.48
C PRO A 111 -10.25 -5.58 3.22
N LEU A 112 -11.13 -4.92 2.48
CA LEU A 112 -12.39 -4.40 2.95
C LEU A 112 -13.53 -5.14 2.28
N MET A 113 -14.30 -5.88 3.07
CA MET A 113 -15.48 -6.60 2.59
C MET A 113 -16.70 -5.70 2.71
N PHE A 114 -17.29 -5.35 1.60
CA PHE A 114 -18.54 -4.63 1.53
C PHE A 114 -19.69 -5.60 1.25
N ASP A 115 -20.76 -5.47 2.02
CA ASP A 115 -22.03 -6.16 1.82
C ASP A 115 -23.06 -5.17 1.28
N LEU A 116 -23.75 -5.57 0.21
CA LEU A 116 -24.79 -4.79 -0.44
C LEU A 116 -26.07 -5.59 -0.49
N ASN A 117 -27.11 -5.04 0.10
CA ASN A 117 -28.42 -5.67 0.22
C ASN A 117 -29.48 -4.85 -0.51
N PHE A 118 -30.35 -5.51 -1.28
CA PHE A 118 -31.47 -4.90 -1.97
C PHE A 118 -32.78 -5.32 -1.34
N TYR A 119 -33.66 -4.36 -1.09
CA TYR A 119 -34.93 -4.57 -0.42
C TYR A 119 -36.11 -4.06 -1.27
N ASP A 120 -37.19 -4.86 -1.33
CA ASP A 120 -38.52 -4.40 -1.71
C ASP A 120 -39.32 -4.22 -0.43
N GLY A 121 -39.52 -2.98 -0.01
CA GLY A 121 -40.02 -2.68 1.32
C GLY A 121 -39.13 -3.22 2.43
N ASN A 122 -39.55 -4.28 3.14
CA ASN A 122 -38.76 -4.97 4.17
C ASN A 122 -38.23 -6.32 3.72
N ASP A 123 -38.56 -6.77 2.53
CA ASP A 123 -38.18 -8.07 2.01
C ASP A 123 -36.81 -7.97 1.29
N LEU A 124 -35.85 -8.78 1.72
CA LEU A 124 -34.57 -8.89 1.04
C LEU A 124 -34.78 -9.60 -0.30
N VAL A 125 -34.48 -8.91 -1.40
CA VAL A 125 -34.64 -9.43 -2.76
C VAL A 125 -33.33 -9.91 -3.37
N SER A 126 -32.20 -9.30 -3.00
CA SER A 126 -30.87 -9.72 -3.44
C SER A 126 -29.80 -9.26 -2.44
N ALA A 127 -28.68 -9.99 -2.40
CA ALA A 127 -27.52 -9.64 -1.56
C ALA A 127 -26.22 -10.03 -2.28
N PHE A 128 -25.21 -9.17 -2.17
CA PHE A 128 -23.88 -9.36 -2.74
C PHE A 128 -22.83 -8.96 -1.72
N SER A 129 -21.64 -9.57 -1.85
CA SER A 129 -20.46 -9.12 -1.15
C SER A 129 -19.32 -8.95 -2.14
N PHE A 130 -18.52 -7.92 -1.99
CA PHE A 130 -17.36 -7.66 -2.83
C PHE A 130 -16.21 -7.09 -1.99
N LEU A 131 -15.00 -7.24 -2.51
CA LEU A 131 -13.77 -6.80 -1.85
C LEU A 131 -13.22 -5.56 -2.55
N ILE A 132 -12.84 -4.56 -1.74
CA ILE A 132 -11.95 -3.48 -2.15
C ILE A 132 -10.71 -3.57 -1.27
N TYR A 133 -9.54 -3.34 -1.83
CA TYR A 133 -8.30 -3.27 -1.06
C TYR A 133 -7.88 -1.82 -0.88
N VAL A 134 -7.37 -1.49 0.30
CA VAL A 134 -6.68 -0.21 0.49
C VAL A 134 -5.39 -0.26 -0.30
N SER A 135 -5.21 0.69 -1.20
CA SER A 135 -3.98 0.89 -1.98
C SER A 135 -3.21 2.08 -1.43
N ASP A 136 -1.90 2.06 -1.51
CA ASP A 136 -1.08 3.22 -1.14
C ASP A 136 0.36 3.07 -1.66
N ASN A 137 1.10 4.19 -1.72
CA ASN A 137 2.54 4.16 -1.74
C ASN A 137 3.04 4.12 -0.29
N LYS A 138 3.98 3.24 -0.01
CA LYS A 138 4.61 3.11 1.31
C LYS A 138 6.12 3.07 1.15
N LEU A 139 6.76 4.19 1.43
CA LEU A 139 8.20 4.31 1.32
C LEU A 139 8.90 3.81 2.58
N GLU A 140 9.96 3.04 2.41
CA GLU A 140 10.84 2.57 3.48
C GLU A 140 12.30 2.81 3.10
N PHE A 141 13.13 3.18 4.09
CA PHE A 141 14.57 3.22 3.92
C PHE A 141 15.11 1.81 3.71
N ALA A 142 15.94 1.63 2.68
CA ALA A 142 16.51 0.33 2.35
C ALA A 142 18.00 0.25 2.68
N SER A 143 18.81 1.18 2.17
CA SER A 143 20.27 1.16 2.33
C SER A 143 20.91 2.49 1.96
N LEU A 144 22.18 2.59 2.29
CA LEU A 144 23.07 3.65 1.80
C LEU A 144 24.07 3.05 0.81
N ILE A 145 24.47 3.87 -0.16
CA ILE A 145 25.58 3.60 -1.07
C ILE A 145 26.50 4.82 -1.11
N VAL A 146 27.79 4.62 -1.30
CA VAL A 146 28.76 5.71 -1.45
C VAL A 146 29.38 5.60 -2.83
N GLU A 147 29.29 6.69 -3.58
CA GLU A 147 29.88 6.80 -4.92
C GLU A 147 30.71 8.07 -5.04
N ASN A 148 31.63 8.07 -6.00
CA ASN A 148 32.49 9.21 -6.30
C ASN A 148 33.31 9.73 -5.08
N ASP A 149 33.62 8.85 -4.13
CA ASP A 149 34.56 9.09 -3.05
C ASP A 149 35.98 9.26 -3.59
N ASP A 150 36.85 10.00 -2.89
CA ASP A 150 38.15 10.43 -3.39
C ASP A 150 39.09 9.24 -3.73
N ASN A 151 38.98 8.11 -3.03
CA ASN A 151 39.81 6.93 -3.23
C ASN A 151 39.10 5.75 -3.94
N ASN A 152 37.79 5.88 -4.23
CA ASN A 152 36.91 4.91 -4.88
C ASN A 152 36.83 3.57 -4.14
N ASN A 153 36.83 3.58 -2.81
CA ASN A 153 36.64 2.40 -1.98
C ASN A 153 35.19 2.16 -1.54
N GLY A 154 34.29 3.11 -1.80
CA GLY A 154 32.88 3.05 -1.45
C GLY A 154 32.57 3.28 0.03
N ILE A 155 33.49 3.91 0.76
CA ILE A 155 33.39 4.21 2.19
C ILE A 155 33.63 5.71 2.40
N LEU A 156 32.82 6.35 3.25
CA LEU A 156 33.11 7.72 3.67
C LEU A 156 34.21 7.71 4.73
N GLU A 157 35.29 8.45 4.47
CA GLU A 157 36.44 8.57 5.37
C GLU A 157 36.74 10.05 5.70
N SER A 158 37.58 10.25 6.71
CA SER A 158 37.94 11.58 7.19
C SER A 158 38.51 12.47 6.08
N GLY A 159 37.91 13.62 5.86
CA GLY A 159 38.34 14.64 4.89
C GLY A 159 37.87 14.40 3.46
N GLU A 160 37.14 13.34 3.18
CA GLU A 160 36.64 13.01 1.84
C GLU A 160 35.37 13.74 1.47
N THR A 161 35.20 13.93 0.17
CA THR A 161 33.94 14.34 -0.44
C THR A 161 33.43 13.22 -1.31
N ALA A 162 32.17 12.87 -1.17
CA ALA A 162 31.53 11.78 -1.91
C ALA A 162 30.05 12.08 -2.21
N ASP A 163 29.45 11.26 -3.05
CA ASP A 163 28.01 11.23 -3.28
C ASP A 163 27.41 10.11 -2.44
N LEU A 164 26.64 10.47 -1.41
CA LEU A 164 25.90 9.57 -0.55
C LEU A 164 24.54 9.29 -1.18
N GLY A 165 24.38 8.08 -1.70
CA GLY A 165 23.12 7.60 -2.24
C GLY A 165 22.24 7.01 -1.14
N VAL A 166 21.03 7.53 -1.00
CA VAL A 166 19.99 6.95 -0.16
C VAL A 166 19.06 6.14 -1.03
N VAL A 167 18.85 4.87 -0.68
CA VAL A 167 17.93 3.97 -1.38
C VAL A 167 16.64 3.88 -0.61
N LEU A 168 15.53 4.16 -1.29
CA LEU A 168 14.18 3.94 -0.76
C LEU A 168 13.49 2.83 -1.54
N ASN A 169 12.77 1.96 -0.83
CA ASN A 169 11.84 1.00 -1.38
C ASN A 169 10.42 1.53 -1.24
N ASN A 170 9.64 1.44 -2.30
CA ASN A 170 8.20 1.54 -2.20
C ASN A 170 7.63 0.14 -2.03
N ILE A 171 7.25 -0.22 -0.81
CA ILE A 171 6.65 -1.53 -0.48
C ILE A 171 5.13 -1.55 -0.66
N GLY A 172 4.54 -0.40 -0.99
CA GLY A 172 3.15 -0.25 -1.39
C GLY A 172 2.91 -0.74 -2.82
N ASP A 173 1.67 -0.69 -3.26
CA ASP A 173 1.25 -1.11 -4.61
C ASP A 173 1.04 0.08 -5.57
N GLU A 174 1.06 1.31 -5.05
CA GLU A 174 0.90 2.52 -5.85
C GLU A 174 2.22 3.22 -6.16
N LEU A 175 2.17 4.06 -7.20
CA LEU A 175 3.26 4.92 -7.61
C LEU A 175 3.43 6.08 -6.63
N ALA A 176 4.58 6.21 -5.99
CA ALA A 176 4.99 7.45 -5.34
C ALA A 176 5.50 8.43 -6.41
N LEU A 177 4.71 9.46 -6.71
CA LEU A 177 4.94 10.35 -7.85
C LEU A 177 5.84 11.53 -7.46
N LYS A 178 6.95 11.74 -8.19
CA LYS A 178 7.87 12.89 -8.05
C LYS A 178 8.38 13.08 -6.61
N VAL A 179 8.93 12.04 -6.04
CA VAL A 179 9.47 12.07 -4.68
C VAL A 179 10.72 12.93 -4.60
N ASN A 180 10.67 13.99 -3.79
CA ASN A 180 11.80 14.87 -3.47
C ASN A 180 12.28 14.57 -2.06
N GLY A 181 13.59 14.49 -1.86
CA GLY A 181 14.20 14.24 -0.56
C GLY A 181 15.00 15.43 -0.06
N THR A 182 14.88 15.75 1.23
CA THR A 182 15.74 16.69 1.95
C THR A 182 16.48 15.94 3.04
N LEU A 183 17.81 15.89 2.93
CA LEU A 183 18.69 15.21 3.88
C LEU A 183 19.28 16.18 4.88
N SER A 184 19.33 15.78 6.15
CA SER A 184 20.02 16.48 7.23
C SER A 184 20.82 15.52 8.11
N CYS A 185 21.83 16.00 8.79
CA CYS A 185 22.58 15.25 9.78
C CYS A 185 23.09 16.15 10.91
N ASN A 186 23.33 15.52 12.07
CA ASN A 186 23.97 16.17 13.21
C ASN A 186 25.29 15.42 13.51
N GLY A 187 26.38 15.82 12.86
CA GLY A 187 27.67 15.12 13.01
C GLY A 187 28.77 15.79 12.21
N PRO A 188 29.92 15.13 12.11
CA PRO A 188 31.09 15.68 11.42
C PRO A 188 30.99 15.50 9.90
N ILE A 189 29.81 15.69 9.34
CA ILE A 189 29.54 15.63 7.90
C ILE A 189 28.81 16.90 7.47
N THR A 190 29.37 17.59 6.49
CA THR A 190 28.71 18.72 5.82
C THR A 190 27.97 18.19 4.59
N ILE A 191 26.66 18.45 4.51
CA ILE A 191 25.87 18.14 3.33
C ILE A 191 25.97 19.35 2.39
N ASN A 192 26.66 19.18 1.27
CA ASN A 192 26.90 20.26 0.29
C ASN A 192 25.67 20.54 -0.56
N ASN A 193 24.90 19.50 -0.87
CA ASN A 193 23.59 19.58 -1.52
C ASN A 193 22.61 18.71 -0.75
N ASN A 194 21.71 19.34 -0.01
CA ASN A 194 20.78 18.65 0.88
C ASN A 194 19.43 18.29 0.24
N VAL A 195 19.21 18.65 -1.03
CA VAL A 195 17.97 18.33 -1.76
C VAL A 195 18.30 17.50 -2.97
N SER A 196 17.60 16.38 -3.14
CA SER A 196 17.75 15.49 -4.29
C SER A 196 16.44 14.81 -4.63
N GLU A 197 16.28 14.40 -5.90
CA GLU A 197 15.07 13.79 -6.42
C GLU A 197 15.25 12.26 -6.52
N PHE A 198 14.32 11.49 -5.97
CA PHE A 198 14.15 10.06 -6.23
C PHE A 198 13.38 9.81 -7.52
N ASN A 199 12.83 10.87 -8.15
CA ASN A 199 11.85 10.80 -9.23
C ASN A 199 10.55 10.09 -8.77
N SER A 200 9.96 9.27 -9.64
CA SER A 200 8.79 8.49 -9.27
C SER A 200 9.21 7.06 -8.95
N ILE A 201 8.69 6.52 -7.84
CA ILE A 201 9.01 5.18 -7.35
C ILE A 201 7.79 4.30 -7.52
N GLY A 202 7.83 3.37 -8.48
CA GLY A 202 6.74 2.42 -8.74
C GLY A 202 6.43 1.55 -7.52
N GLY A 203 5.20 1.04 -7.42
CA GLY A 203 4.86 0.03 -6.42
C GLY A 203 5.82 -1.16 -6.49
N GLU A 204 6.22 -1.67 -5.34
CA GLU A 204 7.16 -2.80 -5.19
C GLU A 204 8.53 -2.57 -5.89
N SER A 205 8.94 -1.31 -6.01
CA SER A 205 10.17 -0.89 -6.68
C SER A 205 11.04 -0.03 -5.77
N SER A 206 12.29 0.22 -6.20
CA SER A 206 13.27 1.03 -5.47
C SER A 206 13.77 2.19 -6.32
N ALA A 207 14.21 3.25 -5.65
CA ALA A 207 14.94 4.35 -6.27
C ALA A 207 16.06 4.85 -5.36
N VAL A 208 17.02 5.53 -5.95
CA VAL A 208 18.14 6.15 -5.24
C VAL A 208 18.20 7.64 -5.55
N ALA A 209 18.47 8.45 -4.52
CA ALA A 209 18.83 9.86 -4.66
C ALA A 209 20.19 10.11 -4.04
N PHE A 210 21.02 10.91 -4.72
CA PHE A 210 22.37 11.19 -4.30
C PHE A 210 22.49 12.59 -3.68
N PHE A 211 23.17 12.66 -2.55
CA PHE A 211 23.45 13.88 -1.80
C PHE A 211 24.97 14.04 -1.71
N ASN A 212 25.49 15.17 -2.16
CA ASN A 212 26.92 15.42 -2.05
C ASN A 212 27.28 15.82 -0.62
N VAL A 213 28.21 15.09 -0.02
CA VAL A 213 28.64 15.26 1.37
C VAL A 213 30.16 15.38 1.50
N THR A 214 30.63 16.07 2.53
CA THR A 214 32.05 16.16 2.89
C THR A 214 32.22 15.80 4.35
N VAL A 215 33.09 14.86 4.65
CA VAL A 215 33.44 14.46 6.02
C VAL A 215 34.50 15.43 6.57
N ASP A 216 34.33 15.82 7.83
CA ASP A 216 35.33 16.67 8.52
C ASP A 216 36.69 15.97 8.64
N ASN A 217 37.75 16.75 8.69
CA ASN A 217 39.09 16.22 8.89
C ASN A 217 39.28 15.68 10.33
N ASN A 218 40.11 14.65 10.48
CA ASN A 218 40.48 14.02 11.75
C ASN A 218 39.32 13.33 12.51
N VAL A 219 38.37 12.78 11.79
CA VAL A 219 37.33 11.89 12.31
C VAL A 219 37.84 10.47 12.25
N SER A 220 37.88 9.75 13.39
CA SER A 220 38.38 8.37 13.46
C SER A 220 37.27 7.34 13.23
N ASP A 221 36.06 7.65 13.69
CA ASP A 221 34.91 6.79 13.59
C ASP A 221 33.72 7.61 13.14
N LEU A 222 33.01 7.13 12.13
CA LEU A 222 31.77 7.74 11.64
C LEU A 222 30.61 6.85 12.08
N ASP A 223 29.88 7.31 13.09
CA ASP A 223 28.54 6.86 13.43
C ASP A 223 27.65 8.12 13.42
N VAL A 224 27.04 8.39 12.29
CA VAL A 224 26.35 9.65 12.05
C VAL A 224 24.87 9.38 11.78
N PRO A 225 23.99 9.93 12.64
CA PRO A 225 22.55 9.89 12.38
C PRO A 225 22.18 10.88 11.28
N PHE A 226 21.46 10.38 10.30
CA PHE A 226 20.84 11.16 9.24
C PHE A 226 19.31 11.17 9.41
N GLU A 227 18.73 12.28 9.02
CA GLU A 227 17.29 12.44 8.88
C GLU A 227 16.98 12.78 7.42
N LEU A 228 16.10 12.01 6.79
CA LEU A 228 15.59 12.27 5.45
C LEU A 228 14.10 12.55 5.55
N THR A 229 13.68 13.70 5.04
CA THR A 229 12.26 13.98 4.79
C THR A 229 12.01 13.91 3.31
N THR A 230 10.99 13.17 2.89
CA THR A 230 10.56 13.13 1.49
C THR A 230 9.15 13.69 1.36
N THR A 231 8.87 14.30 0.20
CA THR A 231 7.56 14.82 -0.17
C THR A 231 7.26 14.37 -1.59
N ASP A 232 6.08 13.82 -1.85
CA ASP A 232 5.64 13.45 -3.19
C ASP A 232 4.80 14.55 -3.87
N ALA A 233 4.26 14.27 -5.06
CA ALA A 233 3.46 15.22 -5.84
C ALA A 233 2.10 15.57 -5.19
N PHE A 234 1.66 14.80 -4.20
CA PHE A 234 0.41 15.00 -3.45
C PHE A 234 0.65 15.54 -2.05
N ASP A 235 1.84 16.10 -1.81
CA ASP A 235 2.28 16.64 -0.51
C ASP A 235 2.32 15.61 0.62
N LYS A 236 2.35 14.31 0.29
CA LYS A 236 2.52 13.25 1.28
C LYS A 236 3.97 13.23 1.77
N GLU A 237 4.15 13.39 3.07
CA GLU A 237 5.46 13.42 3.71
C GLU A 237 5.80 12.08 4.36
N HIS A 238 7.08 11.68 4.24
CA HIS A 238 7.67 10.57 4.98
C HIS A 238 8.96 11.03 5.64
N HIS A 239 9.19 10.53 6.87
CA HIS A 239 10.38 10.83 7.66
C HIS A 239 11.15 9.56 7.96
N PHE A 240 12.44 9.57 7.65
CA PHE A 240 13.34 8.45 7.88
C PHE A 240 14.51 8.89 8.75
N THR A 241 14.89 8.03 9.69
CA THR A 241 16.11 8.17 10.46
C THR A 241 16.97 6.92 10.24
N PHE A 242 18.24 7.11 9.92
CA PHE A 242 19.18 6.02 9.71
C PHE A 242 20.60 6.48 10.06
N ASN A 243 21.48 5.55 10.36
CA ASN A 243 22.87 5.86 10.66
C ASN A 243 23.76 5.45 9.47
N TYR A 244 24.77 6.27 9.22
CA TYR A 244 25.94 5.85 8.49
C TYR A 244 27.01 5.44 9.51
N ASP A 245 27.47 4.22 9.39
CA ASP A 245 28.52 3.63 10.22
C ASP A 245 29.59 3.04 9.29
N ASN A 246 30.81 3.53 9.37
CA ASN A 246 31.95 2.98 8.63
C ASN A 246 32.68 1.87 9.39
N ALA A 247 32.17 1.46 10.56
CA ALA A 247 32.71 0.30 11.25
C ALA A 247 32.55 -0.96 10.40
N CYS A 248 33.64 -1.65 10.18
CA CYS A 248 33.67 -2.89 9.37
C CYS A 248 32.85 -4.00 10.04
N ASN A 249 31.59 -4.10 9.73
CA ASN A 249 30.75 -5.23 10.11
C ASN A 249 30.89 -6.35 9.08
N TYR A 250 31.94 -7.19 9.21
CA TYR A 250 32.08 -8.38 8.39
C TYR A 250 31.20 -9.50 8.96
N ARG A 251 30.23 -9.97 8.18
CA ARG A 251 29.53 -11.22 8.45
C ARG A 251 30.16 -12.31 7.61
N PHE A 252 30.71 -13.32 8.25
CA PHE A 252 31.18 -14.51 7.58
C PHE A 252 30.12 -15.59 7.68
N GLU A 253 29.57 -16.03 6.56
CA GLU A 253 28.77 -17.25 6.50
C GLU A 253 29.70 -18.38 6.09
N LEU A 254 29.89 -19.33 7.00
CA LEU A 254 30.71 -20.48 6.79
C LEU A 254 29.81 -21.69 6.59
N ASP A 255 29.89 -22.32 5.43
CA ASP A 255 29.11 -23.51 5.10
C ASP A 255 30.03 -24.73 5.12
N ASP A 256 29.65 -25.74 5.89
CA ASP A 256 30.33 -27.04 5.92
C ASP A 256 29.57 -27.99 5.00
N TYR A 257 30.00 -28.05 3.76
CA TYR A 257 29.38 -28.85 2.70
C TYR A 257 29.30 -30.35 3.03
N TYR A 258 30.22 -30.88 3.82
CA TYR A 258 30.27 -32.31 4.19
C TYR A 258 29.64 -32.60 5.55
N ASN A 259 29.31 -31.55 6.33
CA ASN A 259 28.70 -31.63 7.66
C ASN A 259 29.48 -32.56 8.63
N ASP A 260 30.78 -32.60 8.47
CA ASP A 260 31.73 -33.41 9.28
C ASP A 260 32.54 -32.56 10.27
N GLY A 261 32.25 -31.27 10.35
CA GLY A 261 32.95 -30.31 11.18
C GLY A 261 34.20 -29.73 10.49
N TRP A 262 34.73 -28.70 11.07
CA TRP A 262 35.85 -27.94 10.48
C TRP A 262 37.22 -28.60 10.67
N ASP A 263 37.31 -29.81 11.20
CA ASP A 263 38.50 -30.65 11.34
C ASP A 263 39.78 -29.87 11.77
N GLY A 264 39.61 -28.86 12.63
CA GLY A 264 40.71 -28.02 13.10
C GLY A 264 41.08 -26.87 12.14
N ALA A 265 40.32 -26.64 11.06
CA ALA A 265 40.50 -25.45 10.25
C ALA A 265 40.17 -24.19 11.05
N ALA A 266 40.91 -23.12 10.80
CA ALA A 266 40.67 -21.82 11.44
C ALA A 266 40.58 -20.74 10.37
N LEU A 267 39.59 -19.87 10.51
CA LEU A 267 39.52 -18.62 9.75
C LEU A 267 40.46 -17.61 10.42
N ILE A 268 41.47 -17.16 9.69
CA ILE A 268 42.36 -16.10 10.15
C ILE A 268 42.03 -14.84 9.38
N VAL A 269 41.48 -13.86 10.06
CA VAL A 269 41.24 -12.50 9.53
C VAL A 269 42.51 -11.69 9.88
N LYS A 270 43.17 -11.13 8.85
CA LYS A 270 44.28 -10.21 9.03
C LYS A 270 43.86 -8.83 8.60
N TYR A 271 44.08 -7.86 9.45
CA TYR A 271 43.91 -6.45 9.10
C TYR A 271 45.11 -5.96 8.28
N SER A 272 44.90 -4.95 7.46
CA SER A 272 45.98 -4.38 6.62
C SER A 272 47.10 -3.71 7.42
N ASP A 273 46.87 -3.40 8.69
CA ASP A 273 47.81 -2.87 9.64
C ASP A 273 48.71 -3.96 10.30
N GLY A 274 48.47 -5.23 10.02
CA GLY A 274 49.26 -6.35 10.52
C GLY A 274 48.89 -6.87 11.91
N SER A 275 47.76 -6.38 12.51
CA SER A 275 47.23 -6.87 13.79
C SER A 275 46.31 -8.08 13.64
#